data_d26bf102a0afb9b8904bc4ae173966f0
#
_entry.id   d26bf102a0afb9b8904bc4ae173966f0
#
_cell.length_a   1.000
_cell.length_b   1.000
_cell.length_c   1.000
_cell.angle_alpha   90.00
_cell.angle_beta   90.00
_cell.angle_gamma   90.00
#
_symmetry.space_group_name_H-M   'P 1'
#
loop_
_entity.id
_entity.type
_entity.pdbx_description
1 polymer ?
#
loop_
_entity_poly.entity_id
_entity_poly.type
_entity_poly.pdbx_seq_one_letter_code
_entity_poly.pdbx_strand_id
1 'polypeptide(L)'
;VKLTQLYRGPHFLRGFDDDIREHLATEMRKKGIDLVFNCNIDMVEKKGDRLVADLNNGERIETDMVMYATGRRPATRGIGLEEAGVQLNDNGTIAVDEHFRSNVPSILALGDVLGRIELTPVATTEGMAVANTLFGGKPTTVDYSNVPSAVFSQPPIGSVGLTEAQAREAHADDIDVYLSEFRPLKHTISLNEER
;
A
#
# COMPACT_ATOMS: atom_id res chain seq x y z
N VAL A 1 17.36 -0.28 17.95
CA VAL A 1 17.72 -0.44 16.54
C VAL A 1 17.78 0.93 15.90
N LYS A 2 18.88 1.26 15.20
CA LYS A 2 18.95 2.44 14.35
C LYS A 2 18.31 2.08 13.00
N LEU A 3 17.33 2.86 12.55
CA LEU A 3 16.61 2.62 11.31
C LEU A 3 16.75 3.82 10.37
N THR A 4 17.18 3.54 9.14
CA THR A 4 17.13 4.50 8.03
C THR A 4 16.16 3.97 6.99
N GLN A 5 15.14 4.75 6.62
CA GLN A 5 14.19 4.43 5.58
C GLN A 5 14.44 5.29 4.35
N LEU A 6 14.73 4.62 3.24
CA LEU A 6 14.92 5.27 1.94
C LEU A 6 13.63 5.22 1.15
N TYR A 7 13.30 6.29 0.44
CA TYR A 7 12.18 6.32 -0.47
C TYR A 7 12.51 7.09 -1.74
N ARG A 8 12.21 6.49 -2.90
CA ARG A 8 12.57 7.02 -4.22
C ARG A 8 11.87 8.31 -4.63
N GLY A 9 10.77 8.65 -4.02
CA GLY A 9 9.99 9.87 -4.29
C GLY A 9 10.11 10.89 -3.17
N PRO A 10 9.42 12.03 -3.29
CA PRO A 10 9.45 13.09 -2.29
C PRO A 10 8.80 12.70 -0.95
N HIS A 11 7.78 11.82 -0.99
CA HIS A 11 7.10 11.29 0.19
C HIS A 11 6.59 9.87 -0.05
N PHE A 12 6.59 9.03 1.00
CA PHE A 12 5.99 7.69 0.99
C PHE A 12 4.44 7.75 0.96
N LEU A 13 3.77 6.59 0.94
CA LEU A 13 2.31 6.44 0.97
C LEU A 13 1.60 7.19 -0.17
N ARG A 14 1.99 6.91 -1.41
CA ARG A 14 1.27 7.44 -2.58
C ARG A 14 -0.21 7.07 -2.53
N GLY A 15 -1.09 8.04 -2.82
CA GLY A 15 -2.54 7.87 -2.77
C GLY A 15 -3.18 8.24 -1.43
N PHE A 16 -2.40 8.70 -0.46
CA PHE A 16 -2.87 9.36 0.76
C PHE A 16 -2.69 10.88 0.65
N ASP A 17 -3.44 11.64 1.45
CA ASP A 17 -3.30 13.10 1.52
C ASP A 17 -1.89 13.52 1.91
N ASP A 18 -1.41 14.60 1.31
CA ASP A 18 -0.06 15.09 1.54
C ASP A 18 0.15 15.52 2.98
N ASP A 19 -0.83 16.18 3.60
CA ASP A 19 -0.80 16.59 5.01
C ASP A 19 -0.58 15.39 5.95
N ILE A 20 -1.27 14.27 5.69
CA ILE A 20 -1.13 13.04 6.46
C ILE A 20 0.24 12.42 6.27
N ARG A 21 0.76 12.45 5.05
CA ARG A 21 2.10 11.91 4.71
C ARG A 21 3.21 12.72 5.38
N GLU A 22 3.10 14.05 5.38
CA GLU A 22 4.05 14.96 6.04
C GLU A 22 3.96 14.83 7.56
N HIS A 23 2.75 14.76 8.11
CA HIS A 23 2.55 14.53 9.54
C HIS A 23 3.20 13.22 9.98
N LEU A 24 2.95 12.11 9.27
CA LEU A 24 3.59 10.83 9.58
C LEU A 24 5.12 10.93 9.52
N ALA A 25 5.68 11.57 8.50
CA ALA A 25 7.13 11.73 8.39
C ALA A 25 7.72 12.49 9.60
N THR A 26 7.01 13.51 10.06
CA THR A 26 7.38 14.28 11.26
C THR A 26 7.35 13.40 12.51
N GLU A 27 6.30 12.62 12.71
CA GLU A 27 6.16 11.74 13.87
C GLU A 27 7.18 10.58 13.87
N MET A 28 7.49 10.03 12.69
CA MET A 28 8.53 9.00 12.56
C MET A 28 9.93 9.54 12.90
N ARG A 29 10.25 10.78 12.51
CA ARG A 29 11.52 11.42 12.87
C ARG A 29 11.65 11.64 14.39
N LYS A 30 10.56 12.01 15.08
CA LYS A 30 10.54 12.10 16.55
C LYS A 30 10.88 10.77 17.22
N LYS A 31 10.60 9.65 16.57
CA LYS A 31 10.96 8.29 17.04
C LYS A 31 12.40 7.89 16.68
N GLY A 32 13.18 8.78 16.09
CA GLY A 32 14.56 8.52 15.72
C GLY A 32 14.73 7.71 14.43
N ILE A 33 13.71 7.66 13.58
CA ILE A 33 13.82 7.07 12.25
C ILE A 33 14.42 8.11 11.32
N ASP A 34 15.51 7.74 10.66
CA ASP A 34 16.15 8.56 9.65
C ASP A 34 15.41 8.35 8.31
N LEU A 35 14.80 9.42 7.76
CA LEU A 35 14.02 9.38 6.52
C LEU A 35 14.79 10.10 5.41
N VAL A 36 15.17 9.36 4.37
CA VAL A 36 15.85 9.86 3.18
C VAL A 36 14.94 9.72 1.97
N PHE A 37 14.45 10.84 1.47
CA PHE A 37 13.58 10.91 0.31
C PHE A 37 14.36 11.17 -0.99
N ASN A 38 13.71 10.94 -2.14
CA ASN A 38 14.31 11.04 -3.47
C ASN A 38 15.59 10.21 -3.62
N CYS A 39 15.64 9.08 -2.94
CA CYS A 39 16.83 8.25 -2.84
C CYS A 39 16.51 6.77 -3.06
N ASN A 40 17.41 6.10 -3.78
CA ASN A 40 17.40 4.65 -4.00
C ASN A 40 18.75 4.04 -3.65
N ILE A 41 18.75 2.74 -3.40
CA ILE A 41 19.97 1.93 -3.35
C ILE A 41 20.33 1.50 -4.78
N ASP A 42 21.54 1.81 -5.21
CA ASP A 42 22.10 1.35 -6.48
C ASP A 42 22.79 -0.01 -6.34
N MET A 43 23.49 -0.21 -5.24
CA MET A 43 24.24 -1.45 -5.00
C MET A 43 24.30 -1.77 -3.50
N VAL A 44 24.31 -3.07 -3.17
CA VAL A 44 24.60 -3.57 -1.82
C VAL A 44 25.74 -4.57 -1.89
N GLU A 45 26.79 -4.33 -1.15
CA GLU A 45 27.94 -5.22 -1.01
C GLU A 45 28.07 -5.73 0.41
N LYS A 46 28.48 -6.98 0.57
CA LYS A 46 28.88 -7.52 1.88
C LYS A 46 30.37 -7.26 2.12
N LYS A 47 30.70 -6.55 3.21
CA LYS A 47 32.07 -6.29 3.65
C LYS A 47 32.28 -6.81 5.09
N GLY A 48 32.92 -7.94 5.18
CA GLY A 48 33.04 -8.65 6.46
C GLY A 48 31.66 -9.10 6.96
N ASP A 49 31.30 -8.66 8.15
CA ASP A 49 29.99 -8.96 8.78
C ASP A 49 28.95 -7.86 8.55
N ARG A 50 29.31 -6.81 7.80
CA ARG A 50 28.42 -5.69 7.51
C ARG A 50 27.99 -5.65 6.05
N LEU A 51 26.87 -4.96 5.79
CA LEU A 51 26.43 -4.60 4.47
C LEU A 51 26.74 -3.13 4.21
N VAL A 52 27.16 -2.83 3.01
CA VAL A 52 27.39 -1.45 2.55
C VAL A 52 26.46 -1.18 1.38
N ALA A 53 25.58 -0.22 1.52
CA ALA A 53 24.65 0.22 0.49
C ALA A 53 25.16 1.52 -0.14
N ASP A 54 25.41 1.50 -1.43
CA ASP A 54 25.71 2.69 -2.24
C ASP A 54 24.38 3.28 -2.73
N LEU A 55 24.21 4.58 -2.55
CA LEU A 55 22.99 5.30 -2.87
C LEU A 55 23.17 6.12 -4.15
N ASN A 56 22.07 6.33 -4.88
CA ASN A 56 22.06 7.10 -6.12
C ASN A 56 22.39 8.60 -5.97
N ASN A 57 22.44 9.10 -4.73
CA ASN A 57 22.89 10.46 -4.41
C ASN A 57 24.41 10.55 -4.12
N GLY A 58 25.14 9.43 -4.24
CA GLY A 58 26.56 9.31 -3.97
C GLY A 58 26.91 9.04 -2.51
N GLU A 59 25.95 8.97 -1.63
CA GLU A 59 26.18 8.60 -0.23
C GLU A 59 26.33 7.07 -0.08
N ARG A 60 26.88 6.66 1.05
CA ARG A 60 27.10 5.26 1.42
C ARG A 60 26.64 5.02 2.84
N ILE A 61 25.85 3.97 3.03
CA ILE A 61 25.35 3.56 4.35
C ILE A 61 25.90 2.18 4.69
N GLU A 62 26.51 2.06 5.87
CA GLU A 62 26.90 0.78 6.45
C GLU A 62 25.83 0.32 7.43
N THR A 63 25.37 -0.93 7.28
CA THR A 63 24.24 -1.48 8.04
C THR A 63 24.41 -3.00 8.31
N ASP A 64 23.67 -3.51 9.27
CA ASP A 64 23.59 -4.96 9.55
C ASP A 64 22.60 -5.67 8.64
N MET A 65 21.56 -4.96 8.16
CA MET A 65 20.48 -5.53 7.37
C MET A 65 19.95 -4.52 6.36
N VAL A 66 19.60 -5.00 5.18
CA VAL A 66 18.81 -4.26 4.18
C VAL A 66 17.51 -4.99 3.94
N MET A 67 16.39 -4.28 4.05
CA MET A 67 15.06 -4.80 3.76
C MET A 67 14.47 -4.08 2.56
N TYR A 68 14.16 -4.83 1.51
CA TYR A 68 13.44 -4.32 0.34
C TYR A 68 11.94 -4.51 0.53
N ALA A 69 11.21 -3.40 0.66
CA ALA A 69 9.75 -3.35 0.71
C ALA A 69 9.20 -2.54 -0.49
N THR A 70 9.66 -2.89 -1.70
CA THR A 70 9.55 -2.06 -2.91
C THR A 70 8.35 -2.40 -3.78
N GLY A 71 7.42 -3.19 -3.29
CA GLY A 71 6.17 -3.54 -3.97
C GLY A 71 5.89 -5.03 -4.01
N ARG A 72 4.84 -5.39 -4.74
CA ARG A 72 4.34 -6.75 -4.88
C ARG A 72 4.13 -7.08 -6.36
N ARG A 73 4.13 -8.35 -6.67
CA ARG A 73 3.72 -8.89 -7.96
C ARG A 73 2.76 -10.06 -7.72
N PRO A 74 1.76 -10.25 -8.56
CA PRO A 74 0.86 -11.39 -8.44
C PRO A 74 1.66 -12.70 -8.63
N ALA A 75 1.41 -13.69 -7.78
CA ALA A 75 2.06 -15.00 -7.83
C ALA A 75 1.33 -15.94 -8.79
N THR A 76 1.19 -15.53 -10.04
CA THR A 76 0.41 -16.23 -11.10
C THR A 76 1.26 -17.13 -11.99
N ARG A 77 2.59 -17.04 -11.89
CA ARG A 77 3.50 -17.85 -12.73
C ARG A 77 3.71 -19.25 -12.20
N GLY A 78 3.77 -20.23 -13.12
CA GLY A 78 4.12 -21.61 -12.78
C GLY A 78 3.06 -22.40 -12.02
N ILE A 79 1.81 -21.93 -12.02
CA ILE A 79 0.66 -22.61 -11.39
C ILE A 79 -0.34 -23.17 -12.40
N GLY A 80 0.03 -23.24 -13.69
CA GLY A 80 -0.78 -23.87 -14.74
C GLY A 80 -1.85 -22.97 -15.34
N LEU A 81 -1.83 -21.64 -15.10
CA LEU A 81 -2.86 -20.74 -15.66
C LEU A 81 -2.74 -20.59 -17.16
N GLU A 82 -1.53 -20.50 -17.67
CA GLU A 82 -1.27 -20.38 -19.12
C GLU A 82 -1.66 -21.65 -19.86
N GLU A 83 -1.34 -22.82 -19.29
CA GLU A 83 -1.72 -24.12 -19.83
C GLU A 83 -3.24 -24.34 -19.78
N ALA A 84 -3.92 -23.78 -18.78
CA ALA A 84 -5.37 -23.78 -18.70
C ALA A 84 -6.04 -22.76 -19.63
N GLY A 85 -5.26 -21.93 -20.34
CA GLY A 85 -5.74 -20.90 -21.26
C GLY A 85 -6.26 -19.64 -20.58
N VAL A 86 -5.90 -19.39 -19.31
CA VAL A 86 -6.29 -18.18 -18.59
C VAL A 86 -5.51 -16.99 -19.11
N GLN A 87 -6.20 -15.89 -19.42
CA GLN A 87 -5.58 -14.64 -19.87
C GLN A 87 -5.04 -13.85 -18.70
N LEU A 88 -3.77 -13.48 -18.79
CA LEU A 88 -3.10 -12.57 -17.87
C LEU A 88 -2.92 -11.21 -18.51
N ASN A 89 -3.03 -10.15 -17.70
CA ASN A 89 -2.64 -8.80 -18.10
C ASN A 89 -1.12 -8.67 -18.17
N ASP A 90 -0.60 -7.60 -18.79
CA ASP A 90 0.84 -7.35 -18.95
C ASP A 90 1.62 -7.33 -17.61
N ASN A 91 0.97 -6.90 -16.54
CA ASN A 91 1.53 -6.89 -15.19
C ASN A 91 1.45 -8.25 -14.46
N GLY A 92 0.90 -9.29 -15.12
CA GLY A 92 0.74 -10.64 -14.60
C GLY A 92 -0.51 -10.86 -13.75
N THR A 93 -1.41 -9.88 -13.64
CA THR A 93 -2.70 -10.05 -12.95
C THR A 93 -3.68 -10.85 -13.82
N ILE A 94 -4.66 -11.49 -13.18
CA ILE A 94 -5.70 -12.26 -13.90
C ILE A 94 -6.82 -11.31 -14.35
N ALA A 95 -7.16 -11.34 -15.62
CA ALA A 95 -8.30 -10.61 -16.16
C ALA A 95 -9.62 -11.34 -15.79
N VAL A 96 -10.55 -10.60 -15.19
CA VAL A 96 -11.88 -11.12 -14.82
C VAL A 96 -12.99 -10.12 -15.14
N ASP A 97 -14.20 -10.64 -15.31
CA ASP A 97 -15.42 -9.85 -15.41
C ASP A 97 -15.87 -9.27 -14.04
N GLU A 98 -17.03 -8.61 -14.02
CA GLU A 98 -17.61 -8.01 -12.80
C GLU A 98 -18.07 -9.06 -11.76
N HIS A 99 -18.17 -10.33 -12.16
CA HIS A 99 -18.51 -11.48 -11.33
C HIS A 99 -17.32 -12.39 -11.04
N PHE A 100 -16.10 -11.88 -11.24
CA PHE A 100 -14.82 -12.56 -10.96
C PHE A 100 -14.52 -13.78 -11.85
N ARG A 101 -15.19 -13.93 -12.99
CA ARG A 101 -14.93 -15.01 -13.95
C ARG A 101 -13.79 -14.62 -14.88
N SER A 102 -12.85 -15.53 -15.05
CA SER A 102 -11.83 -15.37 -16.10
C SER A 102 -12.43 -15.70 -17.48
N ASN A 103 -11.60 -15.59 -18.51
CA ASN A 103 -11.98 -16.08 -19.86
C ASN A 103 -12.22 -17.60 -19.94
N VAL A 104 -11.80 -18.37 -18.91
CA VAL A 104 -12.09 -19.79 -18.77
C VAL A 104 -13.26 -19.95 -17.80
N PRO A 105 -14.44 -20.45 -18.24
CA PRO A 105 -15.67 -20.39 -17.44
C PRO A 105 -15.62 -21.10 -16.07
N SER A 106 -14.76 -22.11 -15.93
CA SER A 106 -14.57 -22.84 -14.67
C SER A 106 -13.54 -22.22 -13.72
N ILE A 107 -12.86 -21.15 -14.13
CA ILE A 107 -11.81 -20.49 -13.35
C ILE A 107 -12.25 -19.08 -12.99
N LEU A 108 -12.34 -18.83 -11.69
CA LEU A 108 -12.59 -17.52 -11.11
C LEU A 108 -11.34 -17.06 -10.38
N ALA A 109 -11.15 -15.75 -10.27
CA ALA A 109 -10.05 -15.17 -9.49
C ALA A 109 -10.54 -14.01 -8.65
N LEU A 110 -9.96 -13.83 -7.47
CA LEU A 110 -10.28 -12.74 -6.55
C LEU A 110 -9.07 -12.37 -5.70
N GLY A 111 -9.13 -11.23 -5.04
CA GLY A 111 -8.08 -10.74 -4.16
C GLY A 111 -6.87 -10.18 -4.90
N ASP A 112 -5.70 -10.26 -4.28
CA ASP A 112 -4.46 -9.62 -4.73
C ASP A 112 -4.05 -9.98 -6.17
N VAL A 113 -4.42 -11.17 -6.65
CA VAL A 113 -4.10 -11.61 -8.03
C VAL A 113 -4.79 -10.79 -9.11
N LEU A 114 -5.81 -9.99 -8.76
CA LEU A 114 -6.49 -9.06 -9.66
C LEU A 114 -5.76 -7.72 -9.80
N GLY A 115 -4.88 -7.37 -8.85
CA GLY A 115 -4.18 -6.09 -8.83
C GLY A 115 -5.09 -4.87 -8.68
N ARG A 116 -6.26 -5.02 -8.06
CA ARG A 116 -7.20 -3.92 -7.78
C ARG A 116 -6.81 -3.22 -6.48
N ILE A 117 -7.42 -3.63 -5.36
CA ILE A 117 -7.12 -3.14 -4.01
C ILE A 117 -6.60 -4.32 -3.19
N GLU A 118 -5.31 -4.35 -2.92
CA GLU A 118 -4.61 -5.47 -2.26
C GLU A 118 -4.79 -5.42 -0.74
N LEU A 119 -6.05 -5.62 -0.28
CA LEU A 119 -6.43 -5.63 1.13
C LEU A 119 -7.22 -6.91 1.45
N THR A 120 -6.89 -7.56 2.57
CA THR A 120 -7.59 -8.76 3.04
C THR A 120 -9.12 -8.57 3.16
N PRO A 121 -9.65 -7.46 3.71
CA PRO A 121 -11.10 -7.24 3.76
C PRO A 121 -11.75 -7.17 2.37
N VAL A 122 -11.05 -6.62 1.39
CA VAL A 122 -11.52 -6.57 0.00
C VAL A 122 -11.59 -7.97 -0.58
N ALA A 123 -10.53 -8.77 -0.46
CA ALA A 123 -10.54 -10.16 -0.91
C ALA A 123 -11.64 -11.00 -0.26
N THR A 124 -11.93 -10.76 1.02
CA THR A 124 -13.04 -11.41 1.73
C THR A 124 -14.39 -11.00 1.14
N THR A 125 -14.61 -9.73 0.85
CA THR A 125 -15.84 -9.21 0.23
C THR A 125 -16.03 -9.78 -1.18
N GLU A 126 -14.97 -9.81 -1.96
CA GLU A 126 -14.97 -10.45 -3.30
C GLU A 126 -15.32 -11.94 -3.21
N GLY A 127 -14.73 -12.66 -2.24
CA GLY A 127 -15.05 -14.08 -1.99
C GLY A 127 -16.52 -14.29 -1.64
N MET A 128 -17.11 -13.42 -0.84
CA MET A 128 -18.54 -13.46 -0.53
C MET A 128 -19.40 -13.17 -1.77
N ALA A 129 -19.01 -12.23 -2.63
CA ALA A 129 -19.70 -11.93 -3.88
C ALA A 129 -19.68 -13.13 -4.83
N VAL A 130 -18.51 -13.80 -4.95
CA VAL A 130 -18.38 -15.05 -5.72
C VAL A 130 -19.28 -16.14 -5.16
N ALA A 131 -19.29 -16.36 -3.84
CA ALA A 131 -20.12 -17.37 -3.20
C ALA A 131 -21.63 -17.10 -3.41
N ASN A 132 -22.06 -15.86 -3.28
CA ASN A 132 -23.45 -15.46 -3.55
C ASN A 132 -23.83 -15.68 -5.02
N THR A 133 -22.94 -15.36 -5.94
CA THR A 133 -23.16 -15.53 -7.38
C THR A 133 -23.26 -17.00 -7.76
N LEU A 134 -22.38 -17.86 -7.23
CA LEU A 134 -22.33 -19.27 -7.61
C LEU A 134 -23.37 -20.15 -6.88
N PHE A 135 -23.59 -19.88 -5.61
CA PHE A 135 -24.35 -20.77 -4.74
C PHE A 135 -25.58 -20.10 -4.10
N GLY A 136 -25.59 -18.77 -4.01
CA GLY A 136 -26.69 -18.02 -3.40
C GLY A 136 -27.82 -17.64 -4.37
N GLY A 137 -27.68 -17.94 -5.67
CA GLY A 137 -28.65 -17.55 -6.71
C GLY A 137 -28.78 -15.99 -6.86
N LYS A 138 -27.81 -15.24 -6.36
CA LYS A 138 -27.81 -13.77 -6.36
C LYS A 138 -26.52 -13.25 -7.00
N PRO A 139 -26.50 -12.95 -8.31
CA PRO A 139 -25.35 -12.30 -8.93
C PRO A 139 -24.96 -11.03 -8.15
N THR A 140 -23.75 -10.99 -7.67
CA THR A 140 -23.26 -9.94 -6.78
C THR A 140 -21.97 -9.35 -7.34
N THR A 141 -21.89 -8.04 -7.37
CA THR A 141 -20.69 -7.25 -7.69
C THR A 141 -20.14 -6.57 -6.44
N VAL A 142 -18.92 -6.07 -6.49
CA VAL A 142 -18.29 -5.35 -5.39
C VAL A 142 -18.10 -3.88 -5.77
N ASP A 143 -18.54 -2.98 -4.88
CA ASP A 143 -18.26 -1.55 -4.98
C ASP A 143 -16.93 -1.24 -4.30
N TYR A 144 -16.01 -0.61 -5.04
CA TYR A 144 -14.67 -0.24 -4.57
C TYR A 144 -14.54 1.26 -4.29
N SER A 145 -15.62 2.04 -4.36
CA SER A 145 -15.55 3.51 -4.30
C SER A 145 -15.09 4.05 -2.93
N ASN A 146 -15.42 3.36 -1.84
CA ASN A 146 -15.13 3.81 -0.47
C ASN A 146 -14.55 2.69 0.39
N VAL A 147 -13.40 2.17 -0.03
CA VAL A 147 -12.72 1.11 0.71
C VAL A 147 -11.86 1.70 1.82
N PRO A 148 -12.16 1.42 3.11
CA PRO A 148 -11.31 1.87 4.20
C PRO A 148 -9.93 1.23 4.12
N SER A 149 -8.89 2.04 4.34
CA SER A 149 -7.50 1.61 4.36
C SER A 149 -6.84 1.96 5.68
N ALA A 150 -5.98 1.08 6.19
CA ALA A 150 -5.19 1.32 7.38
C ALA A 150 -3.71 1.13 7.08
N VAL A 151 -2.88 2.06 7.57
CA VAL A 151 -1.44 1.92 7.58
C VAL A 151 -0.99 1.70 9.03
N PHE A 152 -0.32 0.57 9.28
CA PHE A 152 0.15 0.21 10.62
C PHE A 152 1.50 0.86 10.94
N SER A 153 1.60 2.13 10.63
CA SER A 153 2.71 3.00 11.00
C SER A 153 2.61 3.42 12.47
N GLN A 154 3.51 4.28 12.92
CA GLN A 154 3.47 4.87 14.27
C GLN A 154 3.69 6.38 14.18
N PRO A 155 2.58 7.16 14.29
CA PRO A 155 1.19 6.73 14.56
C PRO A 155 0.55 5.95 13.41
N PRO A 156 -0.51 5.14 13.68
CA PRO A 156 -1.27 4.48 12.61
C PRO A 156 -2.13 5.49 11.86
N ILE A 157 -2.40 5.20 10.59
CA ILE A 157 -3.29 6.00 9.74
C ILE A 157 -4.51 5.18 9.38
N GLY A 158 -5.69 5.80 9.43
CA GLY A 158 -6.92 5.31 8.82
C GLY A 158 -7.40 6.30 7.78
N SER A 159 -7.81 5.80 6.61
CA SER A 159 -8.32 6.63 5.51
C SER A 159 -9.49 5.95 4.81
N VAL A 160 -10.45 6.74 4.35
CA VAL A 160 -11.58 6.28 3.53
C VAL A 160 -12.09 7.45 2.67
N GLY A 161 -12.50 7.14 1.45
CA GLY A 161 -12.99 8.12 0.48
C GLY A 161 -11.88 8.80 -0.31
N LEU A 162 -12.18 9.98 -0.83
CA LEU A 162 -11.28 10.75 -1.69
C LEU A 162 -10.21 11.46 -0.87
N THR A 163 -9.03 11.60 -1.44
CA THR A 163 -8.05 12.58 -0.94
C THR A 163 -8.52 14.00 -1.28
N GLU A 164 -7.98 15.02 -0.61
CA GLU A 164 -8.28 16.41 -0.94
C GLU A 164 -8.01 16.73 -2.42
N ALA A 165 -6.89 16.24 -2.95
CA ALA A 165 -6.54 16.44 -4.35
C ALA A 165 -7.59 15.84 -5.31
N GLN A 166 -8.04 14.62 -5.03
CA GLN A 166 -9.11 13.96 -5.80
C GLN A 166 -10.46 14.67 -5.64
N ALA A 167 -10.79 15.12 -4.43
CA ALA A 167 -12.01 15.85 -4.17
C ALA A 167 -12.03 17.21 -4.91
N ARG A 168 -10.92 17.93 -4.94
CA ARG A 168 -10.77 19.17 -5.71
C ARG A 168 -10.85 18.94 -7.21
N GLU A 169 -10.28 17.85 -7.71
CA GLU A 169 -10.39 17.48 -9.12
C GLU A 169 -11.86 17.18 -9.52
N ALA A 170 -12.61 16.51 -8.64
CA ALA A 170 -14.00 16.12 -8.91
C ALA A 170 -15.01 17.25 -8.68
N HIS A 171 -14.77 18.15 -7.72
CA HIS A 171 -15.73 19.12 -7.21
C HIS A 171 -15.21 20.57 -7.24
N ALA A 172 -14.01 20.80 -7.76
CA ALA A 172 -13.36 22.13 -7.82
C ALA A 172 -13.32 22.81 -6.43
N ASP A 173 -13.86 24.02 -6.32
CA ASP A 173 -13.88 24.79 -5.08
C ASP A 173 -15.11 24.51 -4.19
N ASP A 174 -15.96 23.55 -4.58
CA ASP A 174 -17.18 23.20 -3.83
C ASP A 174 -16.90 22.14 -2.74
N ILE A 175 -15.77 22.31 -2.05
CA ILE A 175 -15.36 21.47 -0.90
C ILE A 175 -14.79 22.34 0.22
N ASP A 176 -15.07 21.94 1.46
CA ASP A 176 -14.44 22.50 2.65
C ASP A 176 -13.47 21.47 3.25
N VAL A 177 -12.27 21.94 3.62
CA VAL A 177 -11.25 21.09 4.25
C VAL A 177 -11.08 21.51 5.71
N TYR A 178 -11.21 20.55 6.61
CA TYR A 178 -11.02 20.76 8.03
C TYR A 178 -9.85 19.94 8.53
N LEU A 179 -8.85 20.60 9.10
CA LEU A 179 -7.68 19.96 9.73
C LEU A 179 -7.72 20.21 11.23
N SER A 180 -7.48 19.17 12.01
CA SER A 180 -7.35 19.24 13.46
C SER A 180 -6.17 18.40 13.93
N GLU A 181 -5.35 18.99 14.78
CA GLU A 181 -4.19 18.33 15.40
C GLU A 181 -4.32 18.40 16.91
N PHE A 182 -4.14 17.26 17.59
CA PHE A 182 -4.17 17.22 19.06
C PHE A 182 -3.23 16.14 19.58
N ARG A 183 -2.79 16.31 20.82
CA ARG A 183 -2.02 15.32 21.54
C ARG A 183 -2.97 14.29 22.15
N PRO A 184 -2.87 12.99 21.81
CA PRO A 184 -3.69 11.96 22.44
C PRO A 184 -3.50 11.91 23.97
N LEU A 185 -4.59 11.72 24.72
CA LEU A 185 -4.55 11.69 26.19
C LEU A 185 -3.55 10.68 26.75
N LYS A 186 -3.36 9.54 26.10
CA LYS A 186 -2.35 8.54 26.50
C LYS A 186 -0.91 9.10 26.55
N HIS A 187 -0.60 10.15 25.82
CA HIS A 187 0.71 10.77 25.77
C HIS A 187 0.90 11.91 26.78
N THR A 188 -0.16 12.36 27.43
CA THR A 188 -0.07 13.41 28.48
C THR A 188 0.64 12.91 29.73
N ILE A 189 0.46 11.62 30.06
CA ILE A 189 1.09 10.99 31.23
C ILE A 189 2.47 10.42 30.87
N SER A 190 2.60 9.80 29.70
CA SER A 190 3.87 9.20 29.24
C SER A 190 4.91 10.22 28.80
N LEU A 191 4.54 11.51 28.70
CA LEU A 191 5.40 12.60 28.19
C LEU A 191 5.92 12.38 26.76
N ASN A 192 5.31 11.49 26.01
CA ASN A 192 5.62 11.30 24.59
C ASN A 192 5.22 12.54 23.78
N GLU A 193 6.04 12.94 22.81
CA GLU A 193 5.82 14.13 21.98
C GLU A 193 4.92 13.86 20.75
N GLU A 194 4.39 12.66 20.62
CA GLU A 194 3.53 12.26 19.51
C GLU A 194 2.20 13.03 19.53
N ARG A 195 1.74 13.38 18.32
CA ARG A 195 0.46 14.08 18.09
C ARG A 195 -0.40 13.32 17.09
#